data_975f7677f71924865ff86482bdee6f69
#
_entry.id   975f7677f71924865ff86482bdee6f69
#
_cell.length_a   1.000
_cell.length_b   1.000
_cell.length_c   1.000
_cell.angle_alpha   90.00
_cell.angle_beta   90.00
_cell.angle_gamma   90.00
#
_symmetry.space_group_name_H-M   'P 1'
#
loop_
_entity.id
_entity.type
_entity.pdbx_description
1 polymer ?
#
loop_
_entity_poly.entity_id
_entity_poly.type
_entity_poly.pdbx_seq_one_letter_code
_entity_poly.pdbx_strand_id
1 'polypeptide(L)'
;MQRALREIRSRFQDEVYLVTDVCMCEYTSHGHCGILNGQTVDNDKTLPYLERIAVSHALAGADMVAPSDMMDGRVDAMRCALDENGFENVPIMSYAAKYASSFYGPFRDAAGSAPSFGDRKSYQMDYHNVKEGLKEAMTDECEGADILMVKPALSYLDVVRLVAENTNLPVATYSVSGEYAMIKAAAKAGLIDEYGVMCESAVSMFRAGADILITYYANELAQAIKKGDIG
;
A
#
# COMPACT_ATOMS: atom_id res chain seq x y z
N MET A 1 7.75 2.16 -14.45
CA MET A 1 7.25 3.25 -13.58
C MET A 1 7.68 4.63 -14.10
N GLN A 2 8.97 5.01 -14.16
CA GLN A 2 9.46 6.37 -14.45
C GLN A 2 8.92 6.98 -15.76
N ARG A 3 8.76 6.17 -16.82
CA ARG A 3 8.17 6.64 -18.09
C ARG A 3 6.69 7.03 -17.90
N ALA A 4 5.92 6.23 -17.14
CA ALA A 4 4.52 6.53 -16.85
C ALA A 4 4.38 7.82 -16.02
N LEU A 5 5.23 8.00 -14.99
CA LEU A 5 5.23 9.21 -14.17
C LEU A 5 5.46 10.47 -15.03
N ARG A 6 6.51 10.47 -15.87
CA ARG A 6 6.80 11.61 -16.75
C ARG A 6 5.65 11.89 -17.73
N GLU A 7 5.03 10.85 -18.28
CA GLU A 7 3.89 11.00 -19.19
C GLU A 7 2.66 11.59 -18.49
N ILE A 8 2.34 11.11 -17.28
CA ILE A 8 1.22 11.65 -16.49
C ILE A 8 1.53 13.10 -16.11
N ARG A 9 2.72 13.38 -15.60
CA ARG A 9 3.14 14.73 -15.22
C ARG A 9 3.12 15.69 -16.40
N SER A 10 3.52 15.26 -17.60
CA SER A 10 3.49 16.09 -18.79
C SER A 10 2.08 16.47 -19.25
N ARG A 11 1.07 15.60 -18.95
CA ARG A 11 -0.33 15.82 -19.35
C ARG A 11 -1.14 16.59 -18.31
N PHE A 12 -0.93 16.28 -17.04
CA PHE A 12 -1.79 16.74 -15.94
C PHE A 12 -1.06 17.72 -15.01
N GLN A 13 0.25 17.92 -15.19
CA GLN A 13 1.06 18.81 -14.36
C GLN A 13 0.80 18.56 -12.85
N ASP A 14 0.38 19.58 -12.11
CA ASP A 14 0.10 19.49 -10.67
C ASP A 14 -1.39 19.24 -10.35
N GLU A 15 -2.21 18.89 -11.35
CA GLU A 15 -3.63 18.59 -11.15
C GLU A 15 -3.85 17.22 -10.46
N VAL A 16 -2.85 16.34 -10.47
CA VAL A 16 -2.89 15.01 -9.85
C VAL A 16 -1.70 14.81 -8.92
N TYR A 17 -1.98 14.27 -7.75
CA TYR A 17 -0.96 13.85 -6.78
C TYR A 17 -0.54 12.41 -7.06
N LEU A 18 0.73 12.20 -7.39
CA LEU A 18 1.25 10.91 -7.83
C LEU A 18 1.92 10.17 -6.68
N VAL A 19 1.25 9.16 -6.16
CA VAL A 19 1.78 8.22 -5.16
C VAL A 19 2.28 6.97 -5.87
N THR A 20 3.53 6.57 -5.63
CA THR A 20 4.11 5.41 -6.30
C THR A 20 4.39 4.27 -5.36
N ASP A 21 3.92 3.08 -5.72
CA ASP A 21 4.33 1.83 -5.07
C ASP A 21 5.83 1.58 -5.30
N VAL A 22 6.58 1.34 -4.23
CA VAL A 22 8.01 0.96 -4.30
C VAL A 22 8.12 -0.51 -3.92
N CYS A 23 8.36 -1.35 -4.93
CA CYS A 23 8.56 -2.77 -4.78
C CYS A 23 9.33 -3.35 -5.97
N MET A 24 9.93 -4.51 -5.79
CA MET A 24 10.67 -5.22 -6.84
C MET A 24 9.84 -6.33 -7.51
N CYS A 25 8.71 -6.76 -6.94
CA CYS A 25 8.01 -7.99 -7.36
C CYS A 25 7.51 -7.99 -8.81
N GLU A 26 7.21 -6.83 -9.39
CA GLU A 26 6.78 -6.69 -10.78
C GLU A 26 7.97 -6.71 -11.78
N TYR A 27 9.19 -6.60 -11.27
CA TYR A 27 10.42 -6.45 -12.08
C TYR A 27 11.40 -7.61 -11.88
N THR A 28 11.13 -8.53 -10.96
CA THR A 28 11.95 -9.73 -10.74
C THR A 28 11.36 -10.92 -11.49
N SER A 29 12.21 -11.77 -12.04
CA SER A 29 11.78 -13.00 -12.75
C SER A 29 11.10 -14.02 -11.82
N HIS A 30 11.31 -13.91 -10.51
CA HIS A 30 10.79 -14.82 -9.49
C HIS A 30 9.55 -14.25 -8.75
N GLY A 31 9.17 -12.99 -8.95
CA GLY A 31 7.99 -12.37 -8.33
C GLY A 31 8.11 -12.08 -6.84
N HIS A 32 9.25 -12.31 -6.19
CA HIS A 32 9.46 -11.89 -4.80
C HIS A 32 9.84 -10.41 -4.71
N CYS A 33 9.60 -9.81 -3.54
CA CYS A 33 9.75 -8.36 -3.31
C CYS A 33 11.19 -7.89 -3.05
N GLY A 34 12.18 -8.76 -3.17
CA GLY A 34 13.57 -8.42 -2.90
C GLY A 34 14.58 -9.36 -3.56
N ILE A 35 15.86 -9.14 -3.29
CA ILE A 35 16.97 -9.93 -3.77
C ILE A 35 16.98 -11.29 -3.05
N LEU A 36 17.16 -12.35 -3.80
CA LEU A 36 17.16 -13.70 -3.22
C LEU A 36 18.55 -14.12 -2.74
N ASN A 37 18.57 -14.82 -1.61
CA ASN A 37 19.67 -15.63 -1.13
C ASN A 37 19.15 -17.09 -1.03
N GLY A 38 19.43 -17.89 -2.04
CA GLY A 38 18.80 -19.21 -2.20
C GLY A 38 17.29 -19.08 -2.47
N GLN A 39 16.45 -19.57 -1.56
CA GLN A 39 14.98 -19.51 -1.66
C GLN A 39 14.35 -18.45 -0.73
N THR A 40 15.15 -17.62 -0.06
CA THR A 40 14.68 -16.58 0.85
C THR A 40 15.07 -15.21 0.33
N VAL A 41 14.27 -14.19 0.67
CA VAL A 41 14.64 -12.79 0.40
C VAL A 41 15.72 -12.37 1.40
N ASP A 42 16.78 -11.76 0.90
CA ASP A 42 17.85 -11.16 1.69
C ASP A 42 17.50 -9.68 1.93
N ASN A 43 17.11 -9.37 3.16
CA ASN A 43 16.68 -8.05 3.57
C ASN A 43 17.73 -6.99 3.23
N ASP A 44 18.92 -7.13 3.78
CA ASP A 44 19.97 -6.11 3.73
C ASP A 44 20.48 -5.87 2.29
N LYS A 45 20.54 -6.93 1.48
CA LYS A 45 20.87 -6.78 0.06
C LYS A 45 19.75 -6.14 -0.76
N THR A 46 18.52 -6.13 -0.26
CA THR A 46 17.37 -5.53 -0.95
C THR A 46 17.32 -4.02 -0.74
N LEU A 47 17.65 -3.51 0.46
CA LEU A 47 17.55 -2.10 0.81
C LEU A 47 18.18 -1.15 -0.23
N PRO A 48 19.43 -1.35 -0.71
CA PRO A 48 20.03 -0.45 -1.71
C PRO A 48 19.31 -0.40 -3.06
N TYR A 49 18.51 -1.40 -3.37
CA TYR A 49 17.66 -1.37 -4.58
C TYR A 49 16.41 -0.54 -4.35
N LEU A 50 15.78 -0.67 -3.19
CA LEU A 50 14.59 0.09 -2.82
C LEU A 50 14.90 1.60 -2.73
N GLU A 51 16.03 1.98 -2.14
CA GLU A 51 16.57 3.34 -2.12
C GLU A 51 16.63 3.93 -3.54
N ARG A 52 17.30 3.22 -4.46
CA ARG A 52 17.43 3.66 -5.87
C ARG A 52 16.09 3.74 -6.58
N ILE A 53 15.15 2.84 -6.29
CA ILE A 53 13.81 2.88 -6.87
C ILE A 53 13.08 4.13 -6.38
N ALA A 54 13.07 4.41 -5.06
CA ALA A 54 12.42 5.58 -4.47
C ALA A 54 12.97 6.89 -5.07
N VAL A 55 14.29 7.06 -5.08
CA VAL A 55 14.94 8.23 -5.71
C VAL A 55 14.60 8.34 -7.20
N SER A 56 14.58 7.23 -7.94
CA SER A 56 14.23 7.25 -9.36
C SER A 56 12.77 7.65 -9.63
N HIS A 57 11.85 7.32 -8.71
CA HIS A 57 10.46 7.74 -8.76
C HIS A 57 10.31 9.23 -8.47
N ALA A 58 10.98 9.74 -7.43
CA ALA A 58 11.02 11.17 -7.12
C ALA A 58 11.58 11.99 -8.29
N LEU A 59 12.72 11.57 -8.87
CA LEU A 59 13.31 12.17 -10.08
C LEU A 59 12.39 12.14 -11.30
N ALA A 60 11.46 11.20 -11.36
CA ALA A 60 10.49 11.09 -12.46
C ALA A 60 9.20 11.89 -12.22
N GLY A 61 9.05 12.52 -11.06
CA GLY A 61 7.92 13.38 -10.71
C GLY A 61 6.87 12.73 -9.81
N ALA A 62 7.23 11.71 -9.02
CA ALA A 62 6.37 11.24 -7.92
C ALA A 62 6.30 12.30 -6.82
N ASP A 63 5.10 12.54 -6.28
CA ASP A 63 4.88 13.44 -5.15
C ASP A 63 5.05 12.72 -3.81
N MET A 64 4.90 11.39 -3.79
CA MET A 64 5.04 10.53 -2.62
C MET A 64 5.51 9.14 -3.05
N VAL A 65 6.30 8.49 -2.22
CA VAL A 65 6.67 7.08 -2.38
C VAL A 65 5.99 6.21 -1.33
N ALA A 66 5.60 4.99 -1.72
CA ALA A 66 4.86 4.08 -0.86
C ALA A 66 5.48 2.67 -0.88
N PRO A 67 6.47 2.39 0.00
CA PRO A 67 7.14 1.10 0.06
C PRO A 67 6.21 -0.02 0.49
N SER A 68 6.06 -1.03 -0.36
CA SER A 68 5.17 -2.18 -0.14
C SER A 68 5.89 -3.52 -0.05
N ASP A 69 7.21 -3.49 -0.02
CA ASP A 69 8.10 -4.65 -0.07
C ASP A 69 8.17 -5.44 1.24
N MET A 70 7.98 -4.79 2.39
CA MET A 70 8.05 -5.32 3.76
C MET A 70 9.46 -5.70 4.24
N MET A 71 10.50 -5.05 3.71
CA MET A 71 11.85 -5.20 4.27
C MET A 71 11.99 -4.39 5.56
N ASP A 72 12.75 -4.89 6.52
CA ASP A 72 13.06 -4.21 7.77
C ASP A 72 14.08 -3.08 7.52
N GLY A 73 13.87 -1.90 8.13
CA GLY A 73 14.74 -0.74 7.95
C GLY A 73 14.55 0.01 6.62
N ARG A 74 13.56 -0.35 5.80
CA ARG A 74 13.38 0.23 4.46
C ARG A 74 12.93 1.68 4.45
N VAL A 75 12.19 2.10 5.47
CA VAL A 75 11.70 3.49 5.54
C VAL A 75 12.87 4.43 5.83
N ASP A 76 13.70 4.11 6.81
CA ASP A 76 14.93 4.86 7.14
C ASP A 76 15.88 4.92 5.93
N ALA A 77 16.14 3.77 5.30
CA ALA A 77 17.00 3.70 4.12
C ALA A 77 16.51 4.59 2.97
N MET A 78 15.19 4.56 2.67
CA MET A 78 14.61 5.42 1.64
C MET A 78 14.59 6.89 2.04
N ARG A 79 14.31 7.21 3.31
CA ARG A 79 14.33 8.59 3.79
C ARG A 79 15.72 9.21 3.65
N CYS A 80 16.75 8.51 4.13
CA CYS A 80 18.13 8.93 3.95
C CYS A 80 18.49 9.12 2.46
N ALA A 81 18.16 8.16 1.61
CA ALA A 81 18.47 8.26 0.19
C ALA A 81 17.73 9.40 -0.51
N LEU A 82 16.47 9.67 -0.17
CA LEU A 82 15.71 10.79 -0.71
C LEU A 82 16.34 12.13 -0.27
N ASP A 83 16.68 12.29 1.00
CA ASP A 83 17.29 13.50 1.54
C ASP A 83 18.66 13.78 0.90
N GLU A 84 19.51 12.77 0.77
CA GLU A 84 20.83 12.88 0.13
C GLU A 84 20.74 13.31 -1.35
N ASN A 85 19.58 13.08 -2.00
CA ASN A 85 19.36 13.43 -3.40
C ASN A 85 18.49 14.70 -3.58
N GLY A 86 18.21 15.47 -2.50
CA GLY A 86 17.47 16.73 -2.55
C GLY A 86 15.95 16.58 -2.62
N PHE A 87 15.42 15.46 -2.10
CA PHE A 87 14.00 15.12 -2.06
C PHE A 87 13.44 15.08 -0.63
N GLU A 88 13.91 15.94 0.25
CA GLU A 88 13.50 16.02 1.66
C GLU A 88 11.98 16.25 1.82
N ASN A 89 11.34 16.83 0.80
CA ASN A 89 9.91 17.12 0.80
C ASN A 89 9.05 16.02 0.16
N VAL A 90 9.64 14.91 -0.30
CA VAL A 90 8.88 13.77 -0.81
C VAL A 90 8.50 12.86 0.36
N PRO A 91 7.22 12.80 0.75
CA PRO A 91 6.80 12.00 1.88
C PRO A 91 6.82 10.49 1.57
N ILE A 92 6.85 9.71 2.65
CA ILE A 92 6.83 8.24 2.61
C ILE A 92 5.54 7.73 3.25
N MET A 93 4.68 7.07 2.46
CA MET A 93 3.53 6.32 2.96
C MET A 93 3.91 4.85 3.08
N SER A 94 4.27 4.43 4.27
CA SER A 94 4.70 3.05 4.49
C SER A 94 3.52 2.08 4.51
N TYR A 95 3.66 0.95 3.81
CA TYR A 95 2.82 -0.23 4.03
C TYR A 95 3.22 -0.90 5.36
N ALA A 96 2.99 -0.21 6.46
CA ALA A 96 3.50 -0.56 7.78
C ALA A 96 2.95 -1.89 8.30
N ALA A 97 1.66 -2.16 8.10
CA ALA A 97 1.02 -3.40 8.51
C ALA A 97 0.41 -4.13 7.30
N LYS A 98 1.25 -4.82 6.52
CA LYS A 98 0.83 -5.61 5.36
C LYS A 98 0.86 -7.10 5.66
N TYR A 99 -0.31 -7.71 5.65
CA TYR A 99 -0.51 -9.12 5.97
C TYR A 99 -0.40 -10.04 4.76
N ALA A 100 0.07 -11.28 4.97
CA ALA A 100 0.08 -12.34 3.96
C ALA A 100 -1.36 -12.80 3.71
N SER A 101 -2.05 -12.13 2.79
CA SER A 101 -3.49 -12.28 2.59
C SER A 101 -3.84 -13.01 1.29
N SER A 102 -4.92 -13.79 1.34
CA SER A 102 -5.53 -14.40 0.17
C SER A 102 -6.33 -13.40 -0.69
N PHE A 103 -6.62 -12.21 -0.17
CA PHE A 103 -7.35 -11.15 -0.89
C PHE A 103 -6.53 -10.48 -2.02
N TYR A 104 -5.26 -10.82 -2.20
CA TYR A 104 -4.42 -10.25 -3.27
C TYR A 104 -4.52 -10.96 -4.62
N GLY A 105 -5.31 -12.04 -4.75
CA GLY A 105 -5.37 -12.87 -5.95
C GLY A 105 -5.56 -12.08 -7.24
N PRO A 106 -6.65 -11.30 -7.41
CA PRO A 106 -6.91 -10.59 -8.67
C PRO A 106 -5.79 -9.59 -9.05
N PHE A 107 -5.16 -8.93 -8.07
CA PHE A 107 -4.01 -8.05 -8.34
C PHE A 107 -2.79 -8.82 -8.82
N ARG A 108 -2.46 -9.95 -8.17
CA ARG A 108 -1.29 -10.76 -8.56
C ARG A 108 -1.41 -11.27 -9.99
N ASP A 109 -2.60 -11.66 -10.39
CA ASP A 109 -2.89 -12.11 -11.76
C ASP A 109 -2.74 -10.94 -12.76
N ALA A 110 -3.33 -9.78 -12.44
CA ALA A 110 -3.26 -8.60 -13.31
C ALA A 110 -1.86 -8.01 -13.46
N ALA A 111 -1.08 -8.00 -12.37
CA ALA A 111 0.29 -7.46 -12.34
C ALA A 111 1.36 -8.48 -12.78
N GLY A 112 0.99 -9.76 -12.99
CA GLY A 112 1.96 -10.82 -13.26
C GLY A 112 3.00 -10.99 -12.14
N SER A 113 2.63 -10.63 -10.90
CA SER A 113 3.54 -10.55 -9.75
C SER A 113 3.41 -11.71 -8.77
N ALA A 114 2.75 -12.80 -9.16
CA ALA A 114 2.69 -14.00 -8.34
C ALA A 114 4.10 -14.60 -8.17
N PRO A 115 4.50 -15.03 -6.95
CA PRO A 115 5.77 -15.71 -6.76
C PRO A 115 5.85 -16.97 -7.63
N SER A 116 6.98 -17.18 -8.32
CA SER A 116 7.21 -18.38 -9.14
C SER A 116 7.49 -19.63 -8.30
N PHE A 117 7.81 -19.46 -7.02
CA PHE A 117 7.99 -20.54 -6.03
C PHE A 117 7.66 -20.01 -4.63
N GLY A 118 7.34 -20.91 -3.70
CA GLY A 118 7.04 -20.57 -2.31
C GLY A 118 5.86 -19.60 -2.14
N ASP A 119 5.95 -18.78 -1.14
CA ASP A 119 4.99 -17.72 -0.83
C ASP A 119 5.70 -16.47 -0.24
N ARG A 120 4.94 -15.48 0.24
CA ARG A 120 5.49 -14.26 0.82
C ARG A 120 5.39 -14.20 2.35
N LYS A 121 5.07 -15.32 3.01
CA LYS A 121 4.87 -15.36 4.47
C LYS A 121 6.15 -15.14 5.28
N SER A 122 7.31 -15.26 4.65
CA SER A 122 8.60 -15.00 5.30
C SER A 122 8.87 -13.50 5.54
N TYR A 123 8.12 -12.61 4.85
CA TYR A 123 8.30 -11.15 4.99
C TYR A 123 6.97 -10.36 4.98
N GLN A 124 5.82 -10.97 4.69
CA GLN A 124 4.50 -10.40 4.98
C GLN A 124 3.97 -11.00 6.26
N MET A 125 3.30 -10.20 7.09
CA MET A 125 2.88 -10.60 8.43
C MET A 125 1.88 -11.75 8.43
N ASP A 126 1.94 -12.55 9.49
CA ASP A 126 0.92 -13.56 9.77
C ASP A 126 -0.39 -12.89 10.20
N TYR A 127 -1.48 -13.19 9.50
CA TYR A 127 -2.80 -12.63 9.79
C TYR A 127 -3.40 -13.02 11.15
N HIS A 128 -2.77 -13.94 11.90
CA HIS A 128 -3.13 -14.24 13.28
C HIS A 128 -2.48 -13.28 14.29
N ASN A 129 -1.48 -12.48 13.87
CA ASN A 129 -0.63 -11.71 14.77
C ASN A 129 -0.87 -10.19 14.65
N VAL A 130 -1.78 -9.66 15.46
CA VAL A 130 -2.05 -8.22 15.51
C VAL A 130 -0.93 -7.41 16.15
N LYS A 131 -0.15 -8.02 17.08
CA LYS A 131 0.91 -7.32 17.82
C LYS A 131 2.11 -6.97 16.92
N GLU A 132 2.41 -7.81 15.96
CA GLU A 132 3.44 -7.56 14.96
C GLU A 132 3.07 -6.35 14.10
N GLY A 133 1.80 -6.26 13.64
CA GLY A 133 1.31 -5.13 12.87
C GLY A 133 1.48 -3.79 13.58
N LEU A 134 1.18 -3.72 14.89
CA LEU A 134 1.43 -2.52 15.68
C LEU A 134 2.92 -2.23 15.84
N LYS A 135 3.73 -3.26 16.16
CA LYS A 135 5.17 -3.09 16.33
C LYS A 135 5.81 -2.50 15.06
N GLU A 136 5.50 -3.07 13.89
CA GLU A 136 6.04 -2.59 12.62
C GLU A 136 5.56 -1.17 12.28
N ALA A 137 4.29 -0.86 12.54
CA ALA A 137 3.78 0.51 12.34
C ALA A 137 4.56 1.53 13.17
N MET A 138 4.84 1.23 14.45
CA MET A 138 5.62 2.10 15.33
C MET A 138 7.11 2.16 14.91
N THR A 139 7.65 1.07 14.38
CA THR A 139 9.03 1.05 13.85
C THR A 139 9.13 1.94 12.61
N ASP A 140 8.22 1.79 11.64
CA ASP A 140 8.18 2.62 10.42
C ASP A 140 7.98 4.12 10.74
N GLU A 141 7.17 4.46 11.77
CA GLU A 141 7.04 5.83 12.28
C GLU A 141 8.39 6.36 12.80
N CYS A 142 9.10 5.57 13.61
CA CYS A 142 10.41 5.94 14.11
C CYS A 142 11.48 6.07 13.00
N GLU A 143 11.34 5.32 11.92
CA GLU A 143 12.20 5.37 10.73
C GLU A 143 11.90 6.58 9.81
N GLY A 144 10.85 7.35 10.11
CA GLY A 144 10.51 8.57 9.37
C GLY A 144 9.42 8.40 8.31
N ALA A 145 8.51 7.45 8.48
CA ALA A 145 7.27 7.42 7.69
C ALA A 145 6.40 8.64 8.01
N ASP A 146 5.77 9.22 6.99
CA ASP A 146 4.83 10.34 7.12
C ASP A 146 3.37 9.84 7.23
N ILE A 147 3.08 8.67 6.67
CA ILE A 147 1.76 8.03 6.69
C ILE A 147 1.97 6.53 6.93
N LEU A 148 1.16 5.95 7.81
CA LEU A 148 1.17 4.50 8.09
C LEU A 148 -0.01 3.83 7.40
N MET A 149 0.23 2.73 6.67
CA MET A 149 -0.83 2.02 5.96
C MET A 149 -1.05 0.61 6.50
N VAL A 150 -2.32 0.25 6.68
CA VAL A 150 -2.78 -1.12 6.96
C VAL A 150 -3.34 -1.74 5.68
N LYS A 151 -2.90 -2.95 5.34
CA LYS A 151 -3.33 -3.69 4.15
C LYS A 151 -3.44 -5.20 4.43
N PRO A 152 -4.56 -5.86 4.10
CA PRO A 152 -5.85 -5.34 3.57
C PRO A 152 -6.66 -4.48 4.56
N ALA A 153 -7.90 -4.12 4.19
CA ALA A 153 -8.76 -3.22 4.96
C ALA A 153 -9.88 -3.94 5.73
N LEU A 154 -10.90 -4.45 5.05
CA LEU A 154 -12.17 -4.89 5.67
C LEU A 154 -12.02 -5.95 6.75
N SER A 155 -11.15 -6.94 6.54
CA SER A 155 -10.90 -8.01 7.52
C SER A 155 -9.86 -7.63 8.58
N TYR A 156 -9.38 -6.39 8.57
CA TYR A 156 -8.30 -5.87 9.43
C TYR A 156 -8.65 -4.52 10.08
N LEU A 157 -9.96 -4.24 10.25
CA LEU A 157 -10.41 -2.99 10.88
C LEU A 157 -9.97 -2.86 12.34
N ASP A 158 -9.77 -3.97 13.02
CA ASP A 158 -9.16 -4.03 14.36
C ASP A 158 -7.71 -3.55 14.34
N VAL A 159 -6.94 -3.92 13.31
CA VAL A 159 -5.56 -3.44 13.12
C VAL A 159 -5.54 -1.96 12.76
N VAL A 160 -6.44 -1.52 11.87
CA VAL A 160 -6.59 -0.08 11.53
C VAL A 160 -6.85 0.72 12.80
N ARG A 161 -7.80 0.26 13.64
CA ARG A 161 -8.14 0.91 14.90
C ARG A 161 -6.95 0.94 15.86
N LEU A 162 -6.26 -0.19 16.00
CA LEU A 162 -5.11 -0.30 16.89
C LEU A 162 -3.97 0.64 16.47
N VAL A 163 -3.65 0.74 15.18
CA VAL A 163 -2.63 1.67 14.69
C VAL A 163 -3.07 3.11 14.91
N ALA A 164 -4.30 3.47 14.53
CA ALA A 164 -4.82 4.82 14.70
C ALA A 164 -4.86 5.31 16.16
N GLU A 165 -5.02 4.41 17.13
CA GLU A 165 -4.99 4.76 18.56
C GLU A 165 -3.57 4.93 19.13
N ASN A 166 -2.54 4.52 18.39
CA ASN A 166 -1.16 4.50 18.89
C ASN A 166 -0.20 5.43 18.11
N THR A 167 -0.69 6.15 17.10
CA THR A 167 0.10 7.12 16.34
C THR A 167 -0.60 8.48 16.26
N ASN A 168 0.16 9.54 15.98
CA ASN A 168 -0.35 10.85 15.60
C ASN A 168 -0.22 11.10 14.09
N LEU A 169 0.34 10.16 13.32
CA LEU A 169 0.42 10.24 11.87
C LEU A 169 -0.92 9.88 11.24
N PRO A 170 -1.21 10.40 10.03
CA PRO A 170 -2.35 9.92 9.25
C PRO A 170 -2.26 8.42 9.00
N VAL A 171 -3.40 7.72 9.12
CA VAL A 171 -3.49 6.28 8.85
C VAL A 171 -4.19 6.05 7.52
N ALA A 172 -3.50 5.39 6.60
CA ALA A 172 -4.08 4.90 5.36
C ALA A 172 -4.55 3.44 5.50
N THR A 173 -5.57 3.08 4.74
CA THR A 173 -5.93 1.67 4.57
C THR A 173 -6.18 1.34 3.11
N TYR A 174 -5.87 0.11 2.71
CA TYR A 174 -6.00 -0.33 1.32
C TYR A 174 -7.11 -1.39 1.19
N SER A 175 -8.25 -1.00 0.61
CA SER A 175 -9.28 -1.94 0.14
C SER A 175 -8.78 -2.64 -1.12
N VAL A 176 -8.31 -3.88 -0.95
CA VAL A 176 -7.56 -4.59 -1.98
C VAL A 176 -8.44 -5.26 -3.04
N SER A 177 -7.80 -5.76 -4.09
CA SER A 177 -8.46 -6.30 -5.28
C SER A 177 -9.45 -7.43 -4.99
N GLY A 178 -9.17 -8.30 -4.01
CA GLY A 178 -10.07 -9.36 -3.60
C GLY A 178 -11.31 -8.84 -2.87
N GLU A 179 -11.17 -7.80 -2.05
CA GLU A 179 -12.30 -7.15 -1.37
C GLU A 179 -13.24 -6.50 -2.41
N TYR A 180 -12.68 -5.76 -3.36
CA TYR A 180 -13.43 -5.22 -4.50
C TYR A 180 -14.11 -6.32 -5.32
N ALA A 181 -13.38 -7.37 -5.70
CA ALA A 181 -13.89 -8.46 -6.52
C ALA A 181 -15.03 -9.24 -5.82
N MET A 182 -14.97 -9.41 -4.50
CA MET A 182 -16.05 -10.07 -3.74
C MET A 182 -17.36 -9.27 -3.80
N ILE A 183 -17.30 -7.94 -3.63
CA ILE A 183 -18.47 -7.08 -3.72
C ILE A 183 -19.04 -7.12 -5.14
N LYS A 184 -18.21 -6.98 -6.17
CA LYS A 184 -18.63 -7.06 -7.57
C LYS A 184 -19.28 -8.40 -7.91
N ALA A 185 -18.69 -9.52 -7.46
CA ALA A 185 -19.21 -10.85 -7.74
C ALA A 185 -20.56 -11.10 -7.03
N ALA A 186 -20.70 -10.70 -5.77
CA ALA A 186 -21.93 -10.84 -5.02
C ALA A 186 -23.05 -9.96 -5.60
N ALA A 187 -22.73 -8.72 -5.98
CA ALA A 187 -23.67 -7.81 -6.65
C ALA A 187 -24.14 -8.36 -7.98
N LYS A 188 -23.22 -8.86 -8.82
CA LYS A 188 -23.54 -9.50 -10.11
C LYS A 188 -24.47 -10.72 -9.94
N ALA A 189 -24.35 -11.44 -8.82
CA ALA A 189 -25.22 -12.56 -8.47
C ALA A 189 -26.57 -12.12 -7.85
N GLY A 190 -26.81 -10.83 -7.66
CA GLY A 190 -28.03 -10.29 -7.06
C GLY A 190 -28.16 -10.53 -5.55
N LEU A 191 -27.04 -10.80 -4.86
CA LEU A 191 -27.05 -11.13 -3.42
C LEU A 191 -26.94 -9.89 -2.53
N ILE A 192 -26.38 -8.79 -3.05
CA ILE A 192 -26.18 -7.53 -2.33
C ILE A 192 -26.46 -6.34 -3.24
N ASP A 193 -26.78 -5.19 -2.63
CA ASP A 193 -26.74 -3.88 -3.30
C ASP A 193 -25.28 -3.40 -3.32
N GLU A 194 -24.71 -3.31 -4.51
CA GLU A 194 -23.30 -2.92 -4.71
C GLU A 194 -23.02 -1.53 -4.16
N TYR A 195 -23.90 -0.57 -4.45
CA TYR A 195 -23.70 0.82 -4.06
C TYR A 195 -23.76 0.98 -2.53
N GLY A 196 -24.76 0.40 -1.90
CA GLY A 196 -24.91 0.42 -0.44
C GLY A 196 -23.72 -0.23 0.26
N VAL A 197 -23.28 -1.43 -0.19
CA VAL A 197 -22.14 -2.13 0.42
C VAL A 197 -20.82 -1.39 0.18
N MET A 198 -20.63 -0.78 -0.98
CA MET A 198 -19.47 0.07 -1.25
C MET A 198 -19.39 1.24 -0.26
N CYS A 199 -20.48 1.97 -0.09
CA CYS A 199 -20.57 3.10 0.84
C CYS A 199 -20.36 2.66 2.30
N GLU A 200 -21.05 1.61 2.74
CA GLU A 200 -20.93 1.07 4.09
C GLU A 200 -19.51 0.59 4.41
N SER A 201 -18.86 -0.08 3.45
CA SER A 201 -17.49 -0.55 3.59
C SER A 201 -16.51 0.62 3.75
N ALA A 202 -16.63 1.67 2.93
CA ALA A 202 -15.80 2.86 3.04
C ALA A 202 -15.99 3.55 4.41
N VAL A 203 -17.23 3.77 4.82
CA VAL A 203 -17.57 4.34 6.13
C VAL A 203 -17.00 3.50 7.27
N SER A 204 -17.02 2.17 7.16
CA SER A 204 -16.49 1.29 8.20
C SER A 204 -14.97 1.45 8.39
N MET A 205 -14.23 1.69 7.30
CA MET A 205 -12.79 1.93 7.32
C MET A 205 -12.45 3.27 7.99
N PHE A 206 -13.15 4.35 7.63
CA PHE A 206 -13.00 5.65 8.30
C PHE A 206 -13.42 5.60 9.76
N ARG A 207 -14.51 4.92 10.09
CA ARG A 207 -14.95 4.71 11.47
C ARG A 207 -13.94 3.92 12.31
N ALA A 208 -13.18 3.02 11.68
CA ALA A 208 -12.08 2.31 12.32
C ALA A 208 -10.88 3.21 12.63
N GLY A 209 -10.78 4.38 12.01
CA GLY A 209 -9.72 5.37 12.26
C GLY A 209 -8.82 5.64 11.06
N ALA A 210 -9.17 5.18 9.86
CA ALA A 210 -8.44 5.57 8.67
C ALA A 210 -8.72 7.04 8.30
N ASP A 211 -7.68 7.77 7.90
CA ASP A 211 -7.76 9.12 7.34
C ASP A 211 -7.74 9.07 5.81
N ILE A 212 -7.14 8.03 5.25
CA ILE A 212 -6.96 7.86 3.81
C ILE A 212 -7.42 6.46 3.40
N LEU A 213 -8.23 6.39 2.35
CA LEU A 213 -8.69 5.13 1.76
C LEU A 213 -8.15 4.96 0.33
N ILE A 214 -7.34 3.93 0.11
CA ILE A 214 -6.95 3.48 -1.22
C ILE A 214 -7.94 2.41 -1.67
N THR A 215 -8.59 2.61 -2.81
CA THR A 215 -9.68 1.74 -3.25
C THR A 215 -9.86 1.73 -4.76
N TYR A 216 -10.35 0.62 -5.29
CA TYR A 216 -10.79 0.50 -6.68
C TYR A 216 -12.12 1.20 -6.97
N TYR A 217 -12.86 1.59 -5.91
CA TYR A 217 -14.12 2.35 -6.01
C TYR A 217 -13.92 3.87 -5.93
N ALA A 218 -12.71 4.41 -6.13
CA ALA A 218 -12.40 5.82 -5.90
C ALA A 218 -13.35 6.78 -6.65
N ASN A 219 -13.68 6.50 -7.91
CA ASN A 219 -14.57 7.33 -8.71
C ASN A 219 -16.02 7.29 -8.20
N GLU A 220 -16.52 6.11 -7.89
CA GLU A 220 -17.88 5.89 -7.38
C GLU A 220 -18.06 6.51 -6.00
N LEU A 221 -17.08 6.36 -5.12
CA LEU A 221 -17.08 6.98 -3.78
C LEU A 221 -17.02 8.51 -3.88
N ALA A 222 -16.20 9.06 -4.78
CA ALA A 222 -16.17 10.51 -4.99
C ALA A 222 -17.54 11.06 -5.46
N GLN A 223 -18.29 10.28 -6.24
CA GLN A 223 -19.64 10.64 -6.63
C GLN A 223 -20.64 10.52 -5.46
N ALA A 224 -20.50 9.50 -4.60
CA ALA A 224 -21.33 9.32 -3.42
C ALA A 224 -21.15 10.48 -2.42
N ILE A 225 -19.91 10.91 -2.21
CA ILE A 225 -19.58 12.09 -1.38
C ILE A 225 -20.24 13.35 -1.96
N LYS A 226 -20.10 13.58 -3.27
CA LYS A 226 -20.71 14.77 -3.93
C LYS A 226 -22.24 14.78 -3.84
N LYS A 227 -22.89 13.63 -3.77
CA LYS A 227 -24.36 13.51 -3.60
C LYS A 227 -24.80 13.67 -2.14
N GLY A 228 -23.87 13.59 -1.18
CA GLY A 228 -24.18 13.58 0.25
C GLY A 228 -24.69 12.24 0.79
N ASP A 229 -24.46 11.14 0.04
CA ASP A 229 -24.85 9.80 0.47
C ASP A 229 -23.89 9.24 1.55
N ILE A 230 -22.65 9.74 1.57
CA ILE A 230 -21.62 9.50 2.59
C ILE A 230 -20.81 10.79 2.83
N GLY A 231 -20.31 10.99 4.05
CA GLY A 231 -19.51 12.16 4.42
C GLY A 231 -19.60 12.50 5.87
#